data_34645c5ecdb5665b855d4c4474a84c82
#
_entry.id   34645c5ecdb5665b855d4c4474a84c82
#
_cell.length_a   1.000
_cell.length_b   1.000
_cell.length_c   1.000
_cell.angle_alpha   90.00
_cell.angle_beta   90.00
_cell.angle_gamma   90.00
#
_symmetry.space_group_name_H-M   'P 1'
#
loop_
_entity.id
_entity.type
_entity.pdbx_description
1 polymer ?
#
loop_
_entity_poly.entity_id
_entity_poly.type
_entity_poly.pdbx_seq_one_letter_code
_entity_poly.pdbx_strand_id
1 'polypeptide(L)'
;MLQRAHKHSSPFASTPPHTRQKEIGEIMGRHLAVELLSSGFFEGIDMLVPVPLHKKKEKLRGYNQSEWIARGVSVITLIPVFTSGMVREKNTETQTHKSAFERWENVDGIFRVTIPEYFSGKHILIIDDVLTTGATTVACATAFDKVEDIRISILTLAVAE
;
A
#
# COMPACT_ATOMS: atom_id res chain seq x y z
N MET A 1 55.12 28.30 1.47
CA MET A 1 54.51 27.51 2.58
C MET A 1 52.98 27.58 2.39
N LEU A 2 52.42 26.59 1.69
CA LEU A 2 51.00 26.59 1.32
C LEU A 2 50.24 25.64 2.27
N GLN A 3 49.38 26.23 3.11
CA GLN A 3 48.45 25.46 3.94
C GLN A 3 47.30 24.94 3.09
N ARG A 4 47.17 23.59 3.02
CA ARG A 4 45.99 22.90 2.49
C ARG A 4 44.88 22.99 3.52
N ALA A 5 43.78 23.64 3.18
CA ALA A 5 42.53 23.58 3.93
C ALA A 5 41.89 22.23 3.75
N HIS A 6 41.80 21.44 4.82
CA HIS A 6 40.98 20.23 4.86
C HIS A 6 39.50 20.66 4.87
N LYS A 7 38.80 20.36 3.76
CA LYS A 7 37.33 20.39 3.76
C LYS A 7 36.85 19.25 4.66
N HIS A 8 36.32 19.57 5.83
CA HIS A 8 35.48 18.67 6.59
C HIS A 8 34.17 18.45 5.80
N SER A 9 34.05 17.31 5.14
CA SER A 9 32.78 16.82 4.62
C SER A 9 31.93 16.38 5.81
N SER A 10 30.87 17.13 6.07
CA SER A 10 29.83 16.77 7.05
C SER A 10 29.24 15.40 6.73
N PRO A 11 29.08 14.46 7.69
CA PRO A 11 28.54 13.13 7.45
C PRO A 11 27.01 13.12 7.29
N PHE A 12 26.34 14.24 7.22
CA PHE A 12 24.94 14.36 6.83
C PHE A 12 24.82 14.43 5.32
N ALA A 13 25.12 13.31 4.63
CA ALA A 13 24.64 13.08 3.29
C ALA A 13 23.09 13.12 3.37
N SER A 14 22.46 14.12 2.74
CA SER A 14 21.02 14.28 2.69
C SER A 14 20.42 13.04 2.02
N THR A 15 19.76 12.21 2.81
CA THR A 15 18.99 11.07 2.31
C THR A 15 18.01 11.56 1.24
N PRO A 16 17.97 10.97 0.05
CA PRO A 16 17.04 11.40 -1.00
C PRO A 16 15.60 11.45 -0.47
N PRO A 17 14.79 12.45 -0.86
CA PRO A 17 13.43 12.63 -0.35
C PRO A 17 12.57 11.35 -0.41
N HIS A 18 12.73 10.55 -1.45
CA HIS A 18 12.01 9.28 -1.63
C HIS A 18 12.40 8.21 -0.60
N THR A 19 13.65 8.16 -0.15
CA THR A 19 14.09 7.22 0.88
C THR A 19 13.44 7.53 2.22
N ARG A 20 13.40 8.80 2.60
CA ARG A 20 12.73 9.24 3.85
C ARG A 20 11.24 8.92 3.87
N GLN A 21 10.54 9.09 2.75
CA GLN A 21 9.11 8.77 2.66
C GLN A 21 8.83 7.27 2.76
N LYS A 22 9.70 6.43 2.22
CA LYS A 22 9.65 4.97 2.37
C LYS A 22 9.81 4.56 3.83
N GLU A 23 10.81 5.10 4.50
CA GLU A 23 11.07 4.86 5.93
C GLU A 23 9.88 5.27 6.81
N ILE A 24 9.24 6.41 6.51
CA ILE A 24 8.03 6.85 7.23
C ILE A 24 6.91 5.83 7.05
N GLY A 25 6.63 5.37 5.84
CA GLY A 25 5.61 4.35 5.58
C GLY A 25 5.86 3.07 6.38
N GLU A 26 7.10 2.60 6.42
CA GLU A 26 7.47 1.41 7.17
C GLU A 26 7.31 1.62 8.69
N ILE A 27 7.76 2.76 9.23
CA ILE A 27 7.61 3.08 10.65
C ILE A 27 6.14 3.15 11.05
N MET A 28 5.31 3.81 10.24
CA MET A 28 3.86 3.91 10.49
C MET A 28 3.20 2.53 10.46
N GLY A 29 3.57 1.67 9.49
CA GLY A 29 3.07 0.30 9.42
C GLY A 29 3.45 -0.54 10.64
N ARG A 30 4.68 -0.42 11.14
CA ARG A 30 5.12 -1.09 12.38
C ARG A 30 4.31 -0.62 13.58
N HIS A 31 4.12 0.69 13.72
CA HIS A 31 3.38 1.27 14.84
C HIS A 31 1.93 0.78 14.86
N LEU A 32 1.25 0.85 13.72
CA LEU A 32 -0.11 0.35 13.56
C LEU A 32 -0.24 -1.15 13.88
N ALA A 33 0.73 -1.95 13.43
CA ALA A 33 0.75 -3.38 13.73
C ALA A 33 0.91 -3.66 15.22
N VAL A 34 1.78 -2.94 15.93
CA VAL A 34 1.96 -3.08 17.38
C VAL A 34 0.67 -2.73 18.12
N GLU A 35 -0.03 -1.65 17.75
CA GLU A 35 -1.29 -1.27 18.37
C GLU A 35 -2.39 -2.31 18.19
N LEU A 36 -2.46 -2.92 17.00
CA LEU A 36 -3.50 -3.90 16.67
C LEU A 36 -3.16 -5.34 17.09
N LEU A 37 -1.90 -5.62 17.43
CA LEU A 37 -1.45 -7.00 17.70
C LEU A 37 -2.24 -7.67 18.83
N SER A 38 -2.51 -6.95 19.91
CA SER A 38 -3.23 -7.47 21.08
C SER A 38 -4.74 -7.66 20.87
N SER A 39 -5.30 -7.10 19.79
CA SER A 39 -6.74 -7.20 19.48
C SER A 39 -7.13 -8.49 18.77
N GLY A 40 -6.14 -9.31 18.33
CA GLY A 40 -6.37 -10.47 17.48
C GLY A 40 -6.67 -10.12 16.02
N PHE A 41 -6.55 -8.84 15.61
CA PHE A 41 -6.89 -8.39 14.26
C PHE A 41 -6.19 -9.17 13.15
N PHE A 42 -4.95 -9.61 13.40
CA PHE A 42 -4.14 -10.32 12.40
C PHE A 42 -4.33 -11.84 12.40
N GLU A 43 -5.17 -12.37 13.27
CA GLU A 43 -5.39 -13.82 13.36
C GLU A 43 -6.00 -14.39 12.08
N GLY A 44 -5.38 -15.44 11.57
CA GLY A 44 -5.83 -16.13 10.36
C GLY A 44 -5.62 -15.36 9.05
N ILE A 45 -4.87 -14.25 9.04
CA ILE A 45 -4.47 -13.57 7.81
C ILE A 45 -3.25 -14.28 7.23
N ASP A 46 -3.36 -14.72 5.97
CA ASP A 46 -2.33 -15.46 5.25
C ASP A 46 -1.32 -14.56 4.56
N MET A 47 -1.74 -13.36 4.10
CA MET A 47 -0.87 -12.45 3.38
C MET A 47 -1.36 -11.00 3.40
N LEU A 48 -0.40 -10.08 3.24
CA LEU A 48 -0.64 -8.65 3.09
C LEU A 48 -0.59 -8.28 1.61
N VAL A 49 -1.64 -7.64 1.12
CA VAL A 49 -1.76 -7.22 -0.29
C VAL A 49 -1.85 -5.69 -0.34
N PRO A 50 -0.74 -4.99 -0.61
CA PRO A 50 -0.79 -3.54 -0.75
C PRO A 50 -1.55 -3.14 -2.01
N VAL A 51 -2.37 -2.09 -1.91
CA VAL A 51 -3.06 -1.51 -3.07
C VAL A 51 -2.03 -1.07 -4.11
N PRO A 52 -2.06 -1.61 -5.34
CA PRO A 52 -1.08 -1.27 -6.35
C PRO A 52 -1.30 0.14 -6.90
N LEU A 53 -0.21 0.85 -7.13
CA LEU A 53 -0.21 2.08 -7.91
C LEU A 53 -0.25 1.75 -9.41
N HIS A 54 -0.84 2.66 -10.19
CA HIS A 54 -0.70 2.59 -11.64
C HIS A 54 0.78 2.80 -12.03
N LYS A 55 1.30 2.02 -12.98
CA LYS A 55 2.72 2.02 -13.39
C LYS A 55 3.29 3.41 -13.67
N LYS A 56 2.50 4.31 -14.27
CA LYS A 56 2.93 5.70 -14.52
C LYS A 56 3.16 6.48 -13.23
N LYS A 57 2.26 6.32 -12.23
CA LYS A 57 2.38 7.00 -10.92
C LYS A 57 3.54 6.42 -10.11
N GLU A 58 3.71 5.10 -10.14
CA GLU A 58 4.81 4.42 -9.46
C GLU A 58 6.17 4.85 -10.04
N LYS A 59 6.29 4.91 -11.38
CA LYS A 59 7.49 5.42 -12.04
C LYS A 59 7.80 6.89 -11.71
N LEU A 60 6.77 7.74 -11.61
CA LEU A 60 6.93 9.16 -11.27
C LEU A 60 7.33 9.35 -9.80
N ARG A 61 6.70 8.58 -8.88
CA ARG A 61 6.91 8.69 -7.43
C ARG A 61 8.10 7.87 -6.95
N GLY A 62 8.48 6.82 -7.68
CA GLY A 62 9.60 5.94 -7.38
C GLY A 62 9.32 4.90 -6.29
N TYR A 63 8.10 4.83 -5.75
CA TYR A 63 7.68 3.84 -4.76
C TYR A 63 6.16 3.80 -4.60
N ASN A 64 5.65 2.70 -4.00
CA ASN A 64 4.25 2.54 -3.59
C ASN A 64 4.14 2.71 -2.06
N GLN A 65 3.37 3.69 -1.59
CA GLN A 65 3.20 3.95 -0.15
C GLN A 65 2.58 2.77 0.58
N SER A 66 1.48 2.20 0.04
CA SER A 66 0.78 1.07 0.63
C SER A 66 1.70 -0.15 0.79
N GLU A 67 2.68 -0.35 -0.12
CA GLU A 67 3.69 -1.39 -0.01
C GLU A 67 4.63 -1.15 1.19
N TRP A 68 5.10 0.08 1.42
CA TRP A 68 5.99 0.35 2.55
C TRP A 68 5.29 0.23 3.89
N ILE A 69 4.01 0.60 3.96
CA ILE A 69 3.17 0.33 5.13
C ILE A 69 3.04 -1.18 5.35
N ALA A 70 2.73 -1.96 4.31
CA ALA A 70 2.63 -3.41 4.39
C ALA A 70 3.93 -4.07 4.87
N ARG A 71 5.09 -3.58 4.40
CA ARG A 71 6.41 -4.04 4.87
C ARG A 71 6.57 -3.78 6.37
N GLY A 72 6.16 -2.60 6.86
CA GLY A 72 6.17 -2.29 8.28
C GLY A 72 5.29 -3.23 9.11
N VAL A 73 4.08 -3.50 8.65
CA VAL A 73 3.17 -4.48 9.27
C VAL A 73 3.80 -5.88 9.28
N SER A 74 4.38 -6.30 8.16
CA SER A 74 5.03 -7.60 8.02
C SER A 74 6.19 -7.82 9.00
N VAL A 75 6.97 -6.78 9.29
CA VAL A 75 8.08 -6.88 10.27
C VAL A 75 7.58 -7.27 11.66
N ILE A 76 6.41 -6.80 12.07
CA ILE A 76 5.84 -7.07 13.40
C ILE A 76 5.04 -8.37 13.42
N THR A 77 4.23 -8.62 12.36
CA THR A 77 3.29 -9.75 12.32
C THR A 77 3.88 -11.01 11.71
N LEU A 78 4.99 -10.89 10.98
CA LEU A 78 5.62 -11.94 10.16
C LEU A 78 4.73 -12.45 9.02
N ILE A 79 3.60 -11.79 8.74
CA ILE A 79 2.74 -12.11 7.61
C ILE A 79 3.42 -11.64 6.32
N PRO A 80 3.53 -12.50 5.29
CA PRO A 80 4.24 -12.14 4.06
C PRO A 80 3.52 -11.05 3.26
N VAL A 81 4.29 -10.14 2.64
CA VAL A 81 3.78 -9.14 1.69
C VAL A 81 3.79 -9.72 0.29
N PHE A 82 2.64 -9.66 -0.40
CA PHE A 82 2.49 -10.13 -1.77
C PHE A 82 2.12 -8.98 -2.71
N THR A 83 3.05 -8.55 -3.56
CA THR A 83 2.93 -7.34 -4.39
C THR A 83 2.59 -7.61 -5.85
N SER A 84 2.72 -8.86 -6.33
CA SER A 84 2.60 -9.18 -7.76
C SER A 84 1.26 -9.81 -8.17
N GLY A 85 0.36 -10.07 -7.21
CA GLY A 85 -0.90 -10.77 -7.49
C GLY A 85 -2.04 -9.90 -8.00
N MET A 86 -1.92 -8.59 -7.89
CA MET A 86 -2.92 -7.62 -8.34
C MET A 86 -2.24 -6.44 -9.04
N VAL A 87 -2.84 -5.95 -10.12
CA VAL A 87 -2.34 -4.80 -10.89
C VAL A 87 -3.44 -3.74 -11.04
N ARG A 88 -3.03 -2.48 -11.07
CA ARG A 88 -3.92 -1.36 -11.41
C ARG A 88 -3.80 -1.07 -12.90
N GLU A 89 -4.86 -1.36 -13.65
CA GLU A 89 -4.90 -1.21 -15.10
C GLU A 89 -5.25 0.21 -15.54
N LYS A 90 -6.21 0.85 -14.86
CA LYS A 90 -6.65 2.19 -15.20
C LYS A 90 -5.94 3.25 -14.34
N ASN A 91 -5.36 4.25 -15.00
CA ASN A 91 -4.92 5.46 -14.33
C ASN A 91 -6.13 6.37 -14.13
N THR A 92 -6.86 6.15 -13.04
CA THR A 92 -7.87 7.12 -12.62
C THR A 92 -7.15 8.36 -12.12
N GLU A 93 -7.02 9.37 -12.99
CA GLU A 93 -6.60 10.69 -12.56
C GLU A 93 -7.63 11.20 -11.54
N THR A 94 -7.13 11.84 -10.50
CA THR A 94 -7.97 12.53 -9.53
C THR A 94 -8.64 13.69 -10.27
N GLN A 95 -9.76 13.42 -10.93
CA GLN A 95 -10.61 14.48 -11.46
C GLN A 95 -11.31 15.09 -10.26
N THR A 96 -10.78 16.20 -9.81
CA THR A 96 -11.25 17.02 -8.67
C THR A 96 -12.70 17.51 -8.79
N HIS A 97 -13.39 17.19 -9.87
CA HIS A 97 -14.75 17.65 -10.18
C HIS A 97 -15.81 16.53 -10.32
N LYS A 98 -15.47 15.25 -10.04
CA LYS A 98 -16.49 14.20 -10.06
C LYS A 98 -17.14 14.05 -8.70
N SER A 99 -18.49 13.99 -8.68
CA SER A 99 -19.27 13.69 -7.48
C SER A 99 -18.89 12.33 -6.88
N ALA A 100 -19.14 12.13 -5.58
CA ALA A 100 -18.90 10.85 -4.91
C ALA A 100 -19.63 9.70 -5.63
N PHE A 101 -20.84 9.95 -6.15
CA PHE A 101 -21.67 8.98 -6.87
C PHE A 101 -21.03 8.51 -8.19
N GLU A 102 -20.48 9.42 -9.01
CA GLU A 102 -19.79 9.05 -10.26
C GLU A 102 -18.49 8.27 -10.05
N ARG A 103 -17.91 8.32 -8.83
CA ARG A 103 -16.76 7.50 -8.47
C ARG A 103 -17.14 6.06 -8.21
N TRP A 104 -18.35 5.79 -7.73
CA TRP A 104 -18.86 4.43 -7.49
C TRP A 104 -19.20 3.68 -8.78
N GLU A 105 -19.73 4.37 -9.81
CA GLU A 105 -20.11 3.75 -11.09
C GLU A 105 -18.90 3.33 -11.96
N ASN A 106 -17.69 3.86 -11.68
CA ASN A 106 -16.49 3.60 -12.48
C ASN A 106 -15.48 2.64 -11.81
N VAL A 107 -15.94 1.80 -10.87
CA VAL A 107 -15.09 0.91 -10.09
C VAL A 107 -14.62 -0.32 -10.89
N ASP A 108 -15.42 -0.76 -11.86
CA ASP A 108 -15.14 -1.95 -12.66
C ASP A 108 -13.88 -1.83 -13.52
N GLY A 109 -13.00 -2.81 -13.39
CA GLY A 109 -11.79 -2.94 -14.21
C GLY A 109 -10.69 -1.95 -13.87
N ILE A 110 -10.72 -1.30 -12.67
CA ILE A 110 -9.59 -0.51 -12.19
C ILE A 110 -8.43 -1.44 -11.81
N PHE A 111 -8.75 -2.53 -11.11
CA PHE A 111 -7.79 -3.53 -10.67
C PHE A 111 -8.08 -4.87 -11.32
N ARG A 112 -7.04 -5.68 -11.52
CA ARG A 112 -7.14 -7.05 -11.99
C ARG A 112 -6.23 -7.95 -11.17
N VAL A 113 -6.78 -9.07 -10.71
CA VAL A 113 -6.01 -10.17 -10.12
C VAL A 113 -5.33 -10.96 -11.24
N THR A 114 -4.02 -11.14 -11.12
CA THR A 114 -3.20 -11.76 -12.17
C THR A 114 -3.06 -13.26 -12.03
N ILE A 115 -3.17 -13.78 -10.80
CA ILE A 115 -3.03 -15.19 -10.44
C ILE A 115 -4.10 -15.58 -9.40
N PRO A 116 -5.38 -15.66 -9.79
CA PRO A 116 -6.49 -15.91 -8.87
C PRO A 116 -6.32 -17.20 -8.06
N GLU A 117 -5.76 -18.25 -8.65
CA GLU A 117 -5.51 -19.54 -8.01
C GLU A 117 -4.59 -19.44 -6.78
N TYR A 118 -3.70 -18.45 -6.74
CA TYR A 118 -2.82 -18.22 -5.59
C TYR A 118 -3.57 -17.69 -4.35
N PHE A 119 -4.70 -17.04 -4.56
CA PHE A 119 -5.52 -16.43 -3.51
C PHE A 119 -6.67 -17.32 -3.04
N SER A 120 -6.98 -18.38 -3.76
CA SER A 120 -8.10 -19.30 -3.42
C SER A 120 -7.93 -19.87 -2.00
N GLY A 121 -9.02 -19.84 -1.23
CA GLY A 121 -9.07 -20.31 0.16
C GLY A 121 -8.28 -19.47 1.17
N LYS A 122 -7.73 -18.33 0.78
CA LYS A 122 -6.90 -17.50 1.66
C LYS A 122 -7.65 -16.33 2.29
N HIS A 123 -7.13 -15.90 3.43
CA HIS A 123 -7.53 -14.65 4.05
C HIS A 123 -6.47 -13.59 3.77
N ILE A 124 -6.79 -12.61 2.95
CA ILE A 124 -5.88 -11.51 2.61
C ILE A 124 -6.20 -10.24 3.38
N LEU A 125 -5.18 -9.47 3.70
CA LEU A 125 -5.31 -8.11 4.24
C LEU A 125 -4.89 -7.10 3.19
N ILE A 126 -5.86 -6.38 2.62
CA ILE A 126 -5.59 -5.26 1.71
C ILE A 126 -5.12 -4.07 2.54
N ILE A 127 -3.97 -3.48 2.15
CA ILE A 127 -3.39 -2.32 2.84
C ILE A 127 -3.38 -1.11 1.90
N ASP A 128 -3.93 0.01 2.38
CA ASP A 128 -3.89 1.31 1.70
C ASP A 128 -3.41 2.40 2.66
N ASP A 129 -3.02 3.57 2.14
CA ASP A 129 -2.54 4.69 2.94
C ASP A 129 -3.70 5.49 3.54
N VAL A 130 -4.68 5.88 2.74
CA VAL A 130 -5.80 6.73 3.18
C VAL A 130 -7.13 6.25 2.61
N LEU A 131 -8.08 6.02 3.50
CA LEU A 131 -9.46 5.80 3.13
C LEU A 131 -10.17 7.17 3.00
N THR A 132 -10.62 7.51 1.80
CA THR A 132 -11.46 8.69 1.55
C THR A 132 -12.91 8.26 1.35
N THR A 133 -13.33 8.06 0.12
CA THR A 133 -14.68 7.56 -0.21
C THR A 133 -14.82 6.04 -0.14
N GLY A 134 -13.73 5.31 0.07
CA GLY A 134 -13.69 3.85 -0.02
C GLY A 134 -13.68 3.27 -1.44
N ALA A 135 -13.79 4.11 -2.47
CA ALA A 135 -13.88 3.62 -3.86
C ALA A 135 -12.66 2.77 -4.28
N THR A 136 -11.45 3.13 -3.84
CA THR A 136 -10.23 2.36 -4.14
C THR A 136 -10.25 0.99 -3.46
N THR A 137 -10.60 0.93 -2.18
CA THR A 137 -10.63 -0.33 -1.43
C THR A 137 -11.75 -1.25 -1.90
N VAL A 138 -12.92 -0.71 -2.24
CA VAL A 138 -14.00 -1.47 -2.87
C VAL A 138 -13.57 -2.01 -4.23
N ALA A 139 -12.97 -1.17 -5.09
CA ALA A 139 -12.45 -1.61 -6.39
C ALA A 139 -11.42 -2.74 -6.27
N CYS A 140 -10.54 -2.66 -5.25
CA CYS A 140 -9.59 -3.73 -4.96
C CYS A 140 -10.31 -5.02 -4.53
N ALA A 141 -11.28 -4.93 -3.62
CA ALA A 141 -12.02 -6.08 -3.13
C ALA A 141 -12.82 -6.74 -4.27
N THR A 142 -13.53 -5.96 -5.09
CA THR A 142 -14.30 -6.45 -6.26
C THR A 142 -13.42 -7.17 -7.29
N ALA A 143 -12.14 -6.81 -7.41
CA ALA A 143 -11.23 -7.52 -8.30
C ALA A 143 -11.05 -9.00 -7.94
N PHE A 144 -11.36 -9.38 -6.69
CA PHE A 144 -11.30 -10.75 -6.19
C PHE A 144 -12.63 -11.51 -6.25
N ASP A 145 -13.73 -10.94 -6.74
CA ASP A 145 -15.07 -11.57 -6.75
C ASP A 145 -15.13 -12.96 -7.41
N LYS A 146 -14.17 -13.24 -8.31
CA LYS A 146 -14.08 -14.53 -9.01
C LYS A 146 -13.10 -15.51 -8.35
N VAL A 147 -12.50 -15.14 -7.23
CA VAL A 147 -11.58 -15.99 -6.47
C VAL A 147 -12.37 -16.82 -5.46
N GLU A 148 -12.27 -18.12 -5.53
CA GLU A 148 -13.02 -19.05 -4.67
C GLU A 148 -12.55 -18.96 -3.21
N ASP A 149 -13.50 -18.98 -2.27
CA ASP A 149 -13.27 -19.07 -0.82
C ASP A 149 -12.30 -18.02 -0.24
N ILE A 150 -12.18 -16.87 -0.89
CA ILE A 150 -11.33 -15.77 -0.41
C ILE A 150 -12.01 -15.01 0.74
N ARG A 151 -11.24 -14.66 1.75
CA ARG A 151 -11.63 -13.69 2.79
C ARG A 151 -10.79 -12.44 2.65
N ILE A 152 -11.41 -11.27 2.82
CA ILE A 152 -10.75 -9.98 2.64
C ILE A 152 -10.97 -9.12 3.89
N SER A 153 -9.86 -8.66 4.47
CA SER A 153 -9.85 -7.59 5.46
C SER A 153 -9.14 -6.37 4.87
N ILE A 154 -9.41 -5.20 5.41
CA ILE A 154 -8.83 -3.93 4.93
C ILE A 154 -8.20 -3.21 6.11
N LEU A 155 -7.01 -2.64 5.89
CA LEU A 155 -6.28 -1.81 6.84
C LEU A 155 -5.81 -0.53 6.15
N THR A 156 -6.09 0.62 6.77
CA THR A 156 -5.64 1.93 6.29
C THR A 156 -5.00 2.72 7.43
N LEU A 157 -4.02 3.56 7.12
CA LEU A 157 -3.38 4.42 8.13
C LEU A 157 -4.27 5.56 8.58
N ALA A 158 -5.09 6.08 7.69
CA ALA A 158 -5.92 7.24 7.97
C ALA A 158 -7.27 7.14 7.27
N VAL A 159 -8.26 7.83 7.83
CA VAL A 159 -9.54 8.11 7.20
C VAL A 159 -9.61 9.62 6.99
N ALA A 160 -9.86 10.07 5.78
CA ALA A 160 -10.09 11.48 5.45
C ALA A 160 -11.59 11.70 5.27
N GLU A 161 -12.12 12.68 6.01
CA GLU A 161 -13.49 13.20 5.88
C GLU A 161 -13.63 14.17 4.70
#